data_d6f60495c8ffa2d783eeb8d9eedc992f
#
_entry.id   d6f60495c8ffa2d783eeb8d9eedc992f
#
_cell.length_a   1.000
_cell.length_b   1.000
_cell.length_c   1.000
_cell.angle_alpha   90.00
_cell.angle_beta   90.00
_cell.angle_gamma   90.00
#
_symmetry.space_group_name_H-M   'P 1'
#
loop_
_entity.id
_entity.type
_entity.pdbx_description
1 polymer ?
#
loop_
_entity_poly.entity_id
_entity_poly.type
_entity_poly.pdbx_seq_one_letter_code
_entity_poly.pdbx_strand_id
1 'polypeptide(L)'
;MLSENKVIALYCIVDDLLKAMRHREDIRVRVKDSEIITTAFVSALYFHGHMDNARMFMKIKGYVPKMLDKSRFCRRLHRISELLYTLFSQIGQKLKDMAGAADYLLDSFPVPACDNVRIFKEQRLGNEGFRGKWSAMSRWYYGVKVQVLTLEGIPVEFCFMPGSQSDVHALTKLPLSVAPESNIWADGAYNDYKIEDLMLEQEGIWLLPRRRSNSKRKDAPWIDYLKLHVRKTIETQFSCIKAKMPRSIHAVTANGYYIKVALFVIAYAFEKIVQ
;
A
#
# COMPACT_ATOMS: atom_id res chain seq x y z
N MET A 1 16.79 1.70 11.71
CA MET A 1 17.30 0.60 12.54
C MET A 1 16.13 -0.01 13.31
N LEU A 2 16.06 -1.34 13.43
CA LEU A 2 15.04 -2.01 14.24
C LEU A 2 15.32 -1.72 15.72
N SER A 3 14.39 -1.07 16.42
CA SER A 3 14.44 -0.85 17.85
C SER A 3 13.31 -1.61 18.56
N GLU A 4 13.53 -2.01 19.80
CA GLU A 4 12.51 -2.68 20.63
C GLU A 4 11.25 -1.84 20.73
N ASN A 5 11.39 -0.54 20.98
CA ASN A 5 10.29 0.40 21.11
C ASN A 5 9.39 0.42 19.86
N LYS A 6 9.96 0.32 18.65
CA LYS A 6 9.17 0.27 17.41
C LYS A 6 8.35 -1.01 17.28
N VAL A 7 8.91 -2.15 17.67
CA VAL A 7 8.18 -3.44 17.64
C VAL A 7 7.01 -3.39 18.63
N ILE A 8 7.26 -2.87 19.84
CA ILE A 8 6.24 -2.72 20.87
C ILE A 8 5.15 -1.75 20.43
N ALA A 9 5.53 -0.59 19.89
CA ALA A 9 4.57 0.41 19.40
C ALA A 9 3.69 -0.14 18.26
N LEU A 10 4.27 -0.86 17.30
CA LEU A 10 3.51 -1.55 16.25
C LEU A 10 2.52 -2.57 16.84
N TYR A 11 2.95 -3.35 17.84
CA TYR A 11 2.09 -4.29 18.51
C TYR A 11 0.93 -3.58 19.23
N CYS A 12 1.22 -2.53 19.99
CA CYS A 12 0.20 -1.78 20.75
C CYS A 12 -0.87 -1.20 19.82
N ILE A 13 -0.48 -0.53 18.74
CA ILE A 13 -1.45 0.02 17.78
C ILE A 13 -2.31 -1.08 17.16
N VAL A 14 -1.73 -2.20 16.72
CA VAL A 14 -2.48 -3.31 16.13
C VAL A 14 -3.44 -3.91 17.16
N ASP A 15 -2.99 -4.15 18.38
CA ASP A 15 -3.80 -4.75 19.46
C ASP A 15 -4.95 -3.83 19.88
N ASP A 16 -4.68 -2.52 19.99
CA ASP A 16 -5.70 -1.53 20.36
C ASP A 16 -6.75 -1.35 19.25
N LEU A 17 -6.34 -1.36 17.98
CA LEU A 17 -7.28 -1.35 16.87
C LEU A 17 -8.16 -2.59 16.83
N LEU A 18 -7.59 -3.79 17.04
CA LEU A 18 -8.36 -5.03 17.10
C LEU A 18 -9.36 -5.02 18.25
N LYS A 19 -8.97 -4.51 19.43
CA LYS A 19 -9.88 -4.31 20.57
C LYS A 19 -10.99 -3.31 20.24
N ALA A 20 -10.65 -2.17 19.64
CA ALA A 20 -11.63 -1.15 19.25
C ALA A 20 -12.65 -1.70 18.25
N MET A 21 -12.21 -2.56 17.33
CA MET A 21 -13.08 -3.29 16.39
C MET A 21 -13.86 -4.43 17.03
N ARG A 22 -13.66 -4.70 18.32
CA ARG A 22 -14.25 -5.86 19.03
C ARG A 22 -13.93 -7.19 18.34
N HIS A 23 -12.72 -7.29 17.74
CA HIS A 23 -12.27 -8.52 17.13
C HIS A 23 -12.20 -9.66 18.14
N ARG A 24 -12.78 -10.81 17.78
CA ARG A 24 -12.82 -12.00 18.64
C ARG A 24 -12.00 -13.12 18.00
N GLU A 25 -11.14 -13.71 18.80
CA GLU A 25 -10.35 -14.88 18.43
C GLU A 25 -10.90 -16.14 19.11
N ASP A 26 -10.63 -17.31 18.52
CA ASP A 26 -10.93 -18.59 19.16
C ASP A 26 -10.09 -18.71 20.45
N ILE A 27 -10.73 -19.05 21.58
CA ILE A 27 -10.10 -19.17 22.88
C ILE A 27 -8.91 -20.16 22.93
N ARG A 28 -8.85 -21.07 21.95
CA ARG A 28 -7.77 -22.08 21.84
C ARG A 28 -6.55 -21.56 21.10
N VAL A 29 -6.56 -20.33 20.62
CA VAL A 29 -5.44 -19.73 19.88
C VAL A 29 -4.27 -19.49 20.83
N ARG A 30 -3.09 -20.01 20.46
CA ARG A 30 -1.85 -19.87 21.26
C ARG A 30 -1.08 -18.60 20.93
N VAL A 31 -1.22 -18.08 19.71
CA VAL A 31 -0.59 -16.87 19.20
C VAL A 31 -1.68 -15.98 18.68
N LYS A 32 -1.82 -14.79 19.24
CA LYS A 32 -2.87 -13.83 18.91
C LYS A 32 -2.72 -13.28 17.50
N ASP A 33 -3.81 -12.80 16.91
CA ASP A 33 -3.78 -12.16 15.60
C ASP A 33 -2.94 -10.87 15.61
N SER A 34 -2.95 -10.11 16.72
CA SER A 34 -2.05 -8.98 16.93
C SER A 34 -0.57 -9.38 16.85
N GLU A 35 -0.18 -10.54 17.42
CA GLU A 35 1.20 -11.05 17.33
C GLU A 35 1.56 -11.52 15.92
N ILE A 36 0.62 -12.14 15.19
CA ILE A 36 0.81 -12.57 13.79
C ILE A 36 0.99 -11.35 12.89
N ILE A 37 0.13 -10.34 13.00
CA ILE A 37 0.16 -9.12 12.20
C ILE A 37 1.44 -8.33 12.47
N THR A 38 1.79 -8.13 13.75
CA THR A 38 3.03 -7.46 14.13
C THR A 38 4.26 -8.17 13.57
N THR A 39 4.29 -9.51 13.65
CA THR A 39 5.39 -10.30 13.07
C THR A 39 5.46 -10.12 11.55
N ALA A 40 4.32 -10.07 10.86
CA ALA A 40 4.27 -9.81 9.42
C ALA A 40 4.74 -8.39 9.08
N PHE A 41 4.38 -7.38 9.87
CA PHE A 41 4.89 -6.01 9.71
C PHE A 41 6.41 -5.94 9.94
N VAL A 42 6.92 -6.56 10.98
CA VAL A 42 8.36 -6.66 11.24
C VAL A 42 9.08 -7.34 10.05
N SER A 43 8.48 -8.38 9.46
CA SER A 43 9.02 -9.02 8.26
C SER A 43 9.12 -8.06 7.08
N ALA A 44 8.07 -7.29 6.80
CA ALA A 44 8.04 -6.33 5.69
C ALA A 44 9.04 -5.18 5.91
N LEU A 45 9.09 -4.63 7.11
CA LEU A 45 9.85 -3.42 7.43
C LEU A 45 11.36 -3.68 7.57
N TYR A 46 11.76 -4.82 8.15
CA TYR A 46 13.14 -5.04 8.59
C TYR A 46 13.80 -6.28 8.02
N PHE A 47 13.02 -7.18 7.42
CA PHE A 47 13.54 -8.44 6.85
C PHE A 47 13.17 -8.60 5.37
N HIS A 48 12.84 -7.53 4.65
CA HIS A 48 12.49 -7.58 3.21
C HIS A 48 11.46 -8.66 2.86
N GLY A 49 10.47 -8.88 3.74
CA GLY A 49 9.42 -9.88 3.56
C GLY A 49 9.85 -11.32 3.88
N HIS A 50 11.02 -11.54 4.45
CA HIS A 50 11.47 -12.88 4.90
C HIS A 50 10.76 -13.26 6.22
N MET A 51 9.58 -13.89 6.10
CA MET A 51 8.74 -14.27 7.23
C MET A 51 9.44 -15.16 8.25
N ASP A 52 10.29 -16.10 7.80
CA ASP A 52 10.99 -17.00 8.72
C ASP A 52 11.99 -16.26 9.60
N ASN A 53 12.73 -15.29 9.03
CA ASN A 53 13.66 -14.48 9.79
C ASN A 53 12.95 -13.64 10.84
N ALA A 54 11.83 -13.01 10.46
CA ALA A 54 11.01 -12.25 11.40
C ALA A 54 10.42 -13.14 12.52
N ARG A 55 9.88 -14.31 12.18
CA ARG A 55 9.37 -15.28 13.16
C ARG A 55 10.44 -15.69 14.15
N MET A 56 11.63 -16.05 13.65
CA MET A 56 12.75 -16.44 14.51
C MET A 56 13.19 -15.28 15.41
N PHE A 57 13.29 -14.07 14.85
CA PHE A 57 13.61 -12.86 15.61
C PHE A 57 12.61 -12.64 16.75
N MET A 58 11.29 -12.64 16.46
CA MET A 58 10.22 -12.42 17.45
C MET A 58 10.24 -13.51 18.56
N LYS A 59 10.58 -14.75 18.19
CA LYS A 59 10.70 -15.85 19.16
C LYS A 59 11.94 -15.69 20.04
N ILE A 60 13.11 -15.45 19.46
CA ILE A 60 14.39 -15.36 20.19
C ILE A 60 14.38 -14.15 21.13
N LYS A 61 13.83 -13.03 20.70
CA LYS A 61 13.69 -11.83 21.53
C LYS A 61 12.59 -11.92 22.60
N GLY A 62 11.85 -13.01 22.62
CA GLY A 62 10.79 -13.23 23.64
C GLY A 62 9.50 -12.43 23.39
N TYR A 63 9.36 -11.70 22.26
CA TYR A 63 8.12 -10.98 21.95
C TYR A 63 6.96 -11.94 21.70
N VAL A 64 7.21 -13.08 21.05
CA VAL A 64 6.23 -14.16 20.83
C VAL A 64 6.86 -15.50 21.18
N PRO A 65 6.95 -15.87 22.47
CA PRO A 65 7.67 -17.09 22.90
C PRO A 65 7.08 -18.38 22.33
N LYS A 66 5.75 -18.40 22.13
CA LYS A 66 5.00 -19.55 21.58
C LYS A 66 4.81 -19.49 20.07
N MET A 67 5.74 -18.84 19.36
CA MET A 67 5.67 -18.64 17.91
C MET A 67 5.31 -19.92 17.15
N LEU A 68 4.39 -19.81 16.19
CA LEU A 68 3.98 -20.90 15.32
C LEU A 68 5.14 -21.33 14.39
N ASP A 69 5.11 -22.59 13.91
CA ASP A 69 5.95 -23.02 12.81
C ASP A 69 5.62 -22.27 11.50
N LYS A 70 6.50 -22.37 10.51
CA LYS A 70 6.39 -21.68 9.23
C LYS A 70 5.04 -21.91 8.55
N SER A 71 4.62 -23.17 8.46
CA SER A 71 3.41 -23.56 7.73
C SER A 71 2.15 -23.07 8.43
N ARG A 72 2.10 -23.18 9.77
CA ARG A 72 0.97 -22.70 10.57
C ARG A 72 0.90 -21.17 10.56
N PHE A 73 2.05 -20.49 10.65
CA PHE A 73 2.12 -19.04 10.57
C PHE A 73 1.59 -18.53 9.22
N CYS A 74 2.08 -19.08 8.10
CA CYS A 74 1.62 -18.70 6.77
C CYS A 74 0.12 -18.94 6.59
N ARG A 75 -0.39 -20.11 7.01
CA ARG A 75 -1.84 -20.40 6.96
C ARG A 75 -2.67 -19.45 7.82
N ARG A 76 -2.18 -19.07 9.00
CA ARG A 76 -2.85 -18.11 9.87
C ARG A 76 -2.89 -16.74 9.22
N LEU A 77 -1.76 -16.24 8.70
CA LEU A 77 -1.66 -14.96 8.00
C LEU A 77 -2.61 -14.89 6.80
N HIS A 78 -2.70 -15.95 6.00
CA HIS A 78 -3.65 -16.02 4.88
C HIS A 78 -5.12 -15.99 5.36
N ARG A 79 -5.44 -16.62 6.47
CA ARG A 79 -6.79 -16.62 7.05
C ARG A 79 -7.22 -15.24 7.53
N ILE A 80 -6.30 -14.45 8.06
CA ILE A 80 -6.56 -13.10 8.58
C ILE A 80 -6.21 -12.00 7.58
N SER A 81 -6.04 -12.32 6.29
CA SER A 81 -5.68 -11.32 5.29
C SER A 81 -6.70 -10.19 5.16
N GLU A 82 -7.99 -10.51 5.21
CA GLU A 82 -9.06 -9.50 5.18
C GLU A 82 -8.99 -8.55 6.39
N LEU A 83 -8.58 -9.08 7.55
CA LEU A 83 -8.38 -8.27 8.75
C LEU A 83 -7.26 -7.25 8.58
N LEU A 84 -6.19 -7.57 7.83
CA LEU A 84 -5.12 -6.62 7.51
C LEU A 84 -5.65 -5.42 6.71
N TYR A 85 -6.47 -5.68 5.68
CA TYR A 85 -7.09 -4.62 4.89
C TYR A 85 -8.07 -3.79 5.73
N THR A 86 -8.85 -4.45 6.59
CA THR A 86 -9.78 -3.76 7.48
C THR A 86 -9.04 -2.84 8.46
N LEU A 87 -7.95 -3.32 9.10
CA LEU A 87 -7.12 -2.50 9.98
C LEU A 87 -6.55 -1.28 9.24
N PHE A 88 -6.02 -1.49 8.05
CA PHE A 88 -5.50 -0.40 7.21
C PHE A 88 -6.59 0.62 6.84
N SER A 89 -7.74 0.14 6.41
CA SER A 89 -8.88 1.01 6.06
C SER A 89 -9.36 1.83 7.26
N GLN A 90 -9.46 1.21 8.44
CA GLN A 90 -9.88 1.89 9.66
C GLN A 90 -8.91 2.98 10.10
N ILE A 91 -7.61 2.69 10.09
CA ILE A 91 -6.61 3.70 10.45
C ILE A 91 -6.51 4.80 9.39
N GLY A 92 -6.57 4.44 8.11
CA GLY A 92 -6.60 5.40 7.01
C GLY A 92 -7.81 6.34 7.08
N GLN A 93 -9.01 5.82 7.40
CA GLN A 93 -10.20 6.65 7.58
C GLN A 93 -10.07 7.58 8.78
N LYS A 94 -9.58 7.09 9.91
CA LYS A 94 -9.34 7.95 11.09
C LYS A 94 -8.36 9.09 10.80
N LEU A 95 -7.29 8.83 10.07
CA LEU A 95 -6.32 9.87 9.69
C LEU A 95 -6.98 10.92 8.79
N LYS A 96 -7.79 10.51 7.83
CA LYS A 96 -8.54 11.41 6.95
C LYS A 96 -9.55 12.24 7.74
N ASP A 97 -10.29 11.63 8.65
CA ASP A 97 -11.27 12.31 9.51
C ASP A 97 -10.61 13.36 10.41
N MET A 98 -9.42 13.06 10.94
CA MET A 98 -8.66 13.99 11.77
C MET A 98 -8.06 15.16 10.97
N ALA A 99 -7.69 14.92 9.71
CA ALA A 99 -7.11 15.95 8.85
C ALA A 99 -8.18 16.92 8.30
N GLY A 100 -9.43 16.44 8.13
CA GLY A 100 -10.47 17.24 7.46
C GLY A 100 -10.12 17.50 6.00
N ALA A 101 -10.35 18.73 5.52
CA ALA A 101 -9.92 19.17 4.20
C ALA A 101 -8.38 19.24 4.15
N ALA A 102 -7.76 18.49 3.26
CA ALA A 102 -6.31 18.33 3.22
C ALA A 102 -5.77 18.05 1.80
N ASP A 103 -4.46 18.13 1.67
CA ASP A 103 -3.73 17.79 0.46
C ASP A 103 -3.34 16.30 0.45
N TYR A 104 -3.85 15.57 -0.53
CA TYR A 104 -3.53 14.17 -0.76
C TYR A 104 -2.66 13.99 -2.00
N LEU A 105 -1.81 12.98 -2.01
CA LEU A 105 -0.99 12.62 -3.16
C LEU A 105 -1.41 11.25 -3.68
N LEU A 106 -1.74 11.18 -4.98
CA LEU A 106 -2.12 9.95 -5.67
C LEU A 106 -1.09 9.63 -6.76
N ASP A 107 -0.50 8.46 -6.67
CA ASP A 107 0.39 7.94 -7.72
C ASP A 107 0.49 6.42 -7.65
N SER A 108 1.17 5.82 -8.62
CA SER A 108 1.34 4.38 -8.75
C SER A 108 2.78 3.93 -8.83
N PHE A 109 3.02 2.70 -8.41
CA PHE A 109 4.30 2.06 -8.68
C PHE A 109 4.13 0.61 -9.12
N PRO A 110 4.96 0.14 -10.07
CA PRO A 110 4.92 -1.23 -10.55
C PRO A 110 5.57 -2.18 -9.55
N VAL A 111 4.94 -3.35 -9.36
CA VAL A 111 5.50 -4.48 -8.59
C VAL A 111 5.52 -5.70 -9.51
N PRO A 112 6.71 -6.09 -10.02
CA PRO A 112 6.85 -7.27 -10.87
C PRO A 112 6.60 -8.57 -10.10
N ALA A 113 5.78 -9.45 -10.66
CA ALA A 113 5.66 -10.84 -10.21
C ALA A 113 6.78 -11.70 -10.80
N CYS A 114 7.17 -11.42 -12.05
CA CYS A 114 8.33 -12.02 -12.69
C CYS A 114 8.91 -11.11 -13.78
N ASP A 115 10.13 -11.43 -14.23
CA ASP A 115 10.76 -10.80 -15.39
C ASP A 115 10.13 -11.32 -16.70
N ASN A 116 10.19 -10.52 -17.79
CA ASN A 116 9.59 -10.82 -19.09
C ASN A 116 9.93 -12.22 -19.63
N VAL A 117 11.16 -12.68 -19.47
CA VAL A 117 11.62 -14.01 -19.93
C VAL A 117 10.85 -15.15 -19.26
N ARG A 118 10.22 -14.90 -18.11
CA ARG A 118 9.51 -15.92 -17.33
C ARG A 118 7.98 -15.82 -17.44
N ILE A 119 7.45 -14.91 -18.23
CA ILE A 119 5.98 -14.70 -18.34
C ILE A 119 5.27 -15.99 -18.73
N PHE A 120 5.80 -16.75 -19.69
CA PHE A 120 5.20 -18.03 -20.14
C PHE A 120 5.13 -19.11 -19.05
N LYS A 121 5.91 -18.98 -17.98
CA LYS A 121 5.91 -19.90 -16.82
C LYS A 121 5.10 -19.34 -15.65
N GLU A 122 4.63 -18.12 -15.75
CA GLU A 122 3.90 -17.45 -14.67
C GLU A 122 2.40 -17.84 -14.74
N GLN A 123 1.97 -18.63 -13.77
CA GLN A 123 0.59 -19.12 -13.68
C GLN A 123 -0.23 -18.41 -12.60
N ARG A 124 0.38 -17.62 -11.73
CA ARG A 124 -0.28 -17.01 -10.56
C ARG A 124 -1.29 -15.95 -10.95
N LEU A 125 -0.97 -15.08 -11.90
CA LEU A 125 -1.82 -13.95 -12.29
C LEU A 125 -2.69 -14.24 -13.52
N GLY A 126 -2.38 -15.27 -14.30
CA GLY A 126 -3.27 -16.00 -15.20
C GLY A 126 -3.69 -15.33 -16.52
N ASN A 127 -3.31 -14.06 -16.83
CA ASN A 127 -3.69 -13.45 -18.12
C ASN A 127 -2.71 -12.36 -18.60
N GLU A 128 -2.83 -12.01 -19.89
CA GLU A 128 -2.02 -10.97 -20.57
C GLU A 128 -2.21 -9.56 -19.99
N GLY A 129 -3.31 -9.28 -19.30
CA GLY A 129 -3.61 -7.99 -18.69
C GLY A 129 -2.59 -7.55 -17.62
N PHE A 130 -1.78 -8.45 -17.10
CA PHE A 130 -0.73 -8.13 -16.13
C PHE A 130 0.59 -7.70 -16.76
N ARG A 131 0.70 -7.67 -18.10
CA ARG A 131 1.88 -7.22 -18.80
C ARG A 131 1.87 -5.70 -18.95
N GLY A 132 2.67 -5.00 -18.18
CA GLY A 132 2.79 -3.55 -18.17
C GLY A 132 4.14 -3.05 -18.68
N LYS A 133 4.19 -1.78 -19.05
CA LYS A 133 5.43 -1.08 -19.40
C LYS A 133 5.86 -0.21 -18.21
N TRP A 134 7.09 -0.39 -17.76
CA TRP A 134 7.71 0.45 -16.74
C TRP A 134 8.44 1.61 -17.44
N SER A 135 7.80 2.76 -17.55
CA SER A 135 8.28 3.90 -18.30
C SER A 135 9.65 4.39 -17.83
N ALA A 136 9.85 4.51 -16.52
CA ALA A 136 11.11 5.00 -15.94
C ALA A 136 12.33 4.11 -16.24
N MET A 137 12.13 2.81 -16.52
CA MET A 137 13.19 1.87 -16.86
C MET A 137 13.12 1.43 -18.33
N SER A 138 12.19 1.97 -19.12
CA SER A 138 11.96 1.61 -20.53
C SER A 138 11.85 0.11 -20.78
N ARG A 139 11.33 -0.66 -19.80
CA ARG A 139 11.20 -2.11 -19.89
C ARG A 139 9.78 -2.60 -19.61
N TRP A 140 9.46 -3.77 -20.15
CA TRP A 140 8.23 -4.46 -19.84
C TRP A 140 8.39 -5.28 -18.56
N TYR A 141 7.30 -5.43 -17.80
CA TYR A 141 7.21 -6.30 -16.64
C TYR A 141 5.88 -7.05 -16.66
N TYR A 142 5.81 -8.12 -15.89
CA TYR A 142 4.58 -8.85 -15.64
C TYR A 142 4.26 -8.78 -14.15
N GLY A 143 3.13 -8.18 -13.81
CA GLY A 143 2.79 -7.93 -12.42
C GLY A 143 1.68 -6.92 -12.25
N VAL A 144 1.63 -6.29 -11.08
CA VAL A 144 0.61 -5.30 -10.73
C VAL A 144 1.19 -3.90 -10.64
N LYS A 145 0.34 -2.90 -10.80
CA LYS A 145 0.56 -1.55 -10.30
C LYS A 145 -0.14 -1.41 -8.95
N VAL A 146 0.54 -0.85 -7.99
CA VAL A 146 -0.06 -0.47 -6.71
C VAL A 146 -0.36 1.02 -6.78
N GLN A 147 -1.62 1.36 -6.76
CA GLN A 147 -2.11 2.74 -6.67
C GLN A 147 -2.20 3.10 -5.19
N VAL A 148 -1.67 4.23 -4.79
CA VAL A 148 -1.62 4.64 -3.38
C VAL A 148 -2.03 6.10 -3.25
N LEU A 149 -2.99 6.35 -2.38
CA LEU A 149 -3.33 7.68 -1.89
C LEU A 149 -2.59 7.90 -0.57
N THR A 150 -1.86 8.99 -0.45
CA THR A 150 -1.12 9.34 0.77
C THR A 150 -1.56 10.68 1.34
N LEU A 151 -1.59 10.77 2.66
CA LEU A 151 -1.77 11.99 3.44
C LEU A 151 -0.48 12.23 4.22
N GLU A 152 0.19 13.36 4.01
CA GLU A 152 1.46 13.70 4.68
C GLU A 152 2.53 12.58 4.63
N GLY A 153 2.53 11.81 3.54
CA GLY A 153 3.47 10.70 3.36
C GLY A 153 3.05 9.37 3.96
N ILE A 154 1.89 9.31 4.58
CA ILE A 154 1.30 8.09 5.13
C ILE A 154 0.31 7.53 4.11
N PRO A 155 0.46 6.29 3.62
CA PRO A 155 -0.56 5.62 2.82
C PRO A 155 -1.88 5.52 3.59
N VAL A 156 -2.97 6.04 3.01
CA VAL A 156 -4.31 6.00 3.63
C VAL A 156 -5.29 5.15 2.81
N GLU A 157 -5.06 5.02 1.51
CA GLU A 157 -5.78 4.11 0.62
C GLU A 157 -4.83 3.48 -0.38
N PHE A 158 -5.10 2.27 -0.82
CA PHE A 158 -4.42 1.67 -1.97
C PHE A 158 -5.30 0.65 -2.68
N CYS A 159 -5.01 0.42 -3.96
CA CYS A 159 -5.59 -0.70 -4.71
C CYS A 159 -4.57 -1.33 -5.65
N PHE A 160 -4.88 -2.55 -6.09
CA PHE A 160 -4.09 -3.27 -7.08
C PHE A 160 -4.74 -3.15 -8.45
N MET A 161 -3.92 -2.82 -9.45
CA MET A 161 -4.32 -2.77 -10.85
C MET A 161 -3.44 -3.72 -11.67
N PRO A 162 -3.97 -4.41 -12.69
CA PRO A 162 -3.14 -5.11 -13.65
C PRO A 162 -2.12 -4.17 -14.31
N GLY A 163 -0.92 -4.69 -14.57
CA GLY A 163 0.18 -3.88 -15.09
C GLY A 163 -0.10 -3.12 -16.38
N SER A 164 -0.99 -3.64 -17.25
CA SER A 164 -1.39 -2.98 -18.51
C SER A 164 -2.42 -1.87 -18.34
N GLN A 165 -3.17 -1.85 -17.25
CA GLN A 165 -4.23 -0.87 -17.06
C GLN A 165 -3.70 0.55 -16.92
N SER A 166 -4.43 1.51 -17.49
CA SER A 166 -4.17 2.94 -17.34
C SER A 166 -4.43 3.39 -15.90
N ASP A 167 -3.63 4.34 -15.40
CA ASP A 167 -3.75 4.84 -14.03
C ASP A 167 -5.08 5.58 -13.78
N VAL A 168 -5.71 6.16 -14.81
CA VAL A 168 -7.06 6.75 -14.73
C VAL A 168 -8.09 5.76 -14.17
N HIS A 169 -7.99 4.47 -14.50
CA HIS A 169 -8.92 3.47 -13.96
C HIS A 169 -8.83 3.30 -12.44
N ALA A 170 -7.75 3.75 -11.81
CA ALA A 170 -7.63 3.71 -10.36
C ALA A 170 -8.62 4.67 -9.68
N LEU A 171 -8.99 5.78 -10.33
CA LEU A 171 -9.98 6.73 -9.83
C LEU A 171 -11.37 6.11 -9.62
N THR A 172 -11.66 5.00 -10.32
CA THR A 172 -12.90 4.24 -10.15
C THR A 172 -12.76 3.05 -9.21
N LYS A 173 -11.54 2.74 -8.74
CA LYS A 173 -11.24 1.59 -7.88
C LYS A 173 -10.89 1.98 -6.45
N LEU A 174 -10.26 3.13 -6.28
CA LEU A 174 -10.00 3.70 -4.96
C LEU A 174 -11.28 4.33 -4.43
N PRO A 175 -11.59 4.18 -3.14
CA PRO A 175 -12.74 4.85 -2.53
C PRO A 175 -12.67 6.36 -2.64
N LEU A 176 -11.48 6.95 -2.55
CA LEU A 176 -11.20 8.39 -2.55
C LEU A 176 -12.09 9.16 -1.56
N SER A 177 -12.45 8.50 -0.44
CA SER A 177 -13.35 9.05 0.57
C SER A 177 -12.63 10.07 1.45
N VAL A 178 -12.30 11.22 0.87
CA VAL A 178 -11.68 12.37 1.54
C VAL A 178 -12.72 13.46 1.83
N ALA A 179 -12.42 14.37 2.75
CA ALA A 179 -13.34 15.46 3.08
C ALA A 179 -13.54 16.41 1.88
N PRO A 180 -14.73 17.03 1.73
CA PRO A 180 -14.92 18.13 0.78
C PRO A 180 -13.84 19.21 0.96
N GLU A 181 -13.56 19.98 -0.09
CA GLU A 181 -12.52 21.00 -0.15
C GLU A 181 -11.07 20.44 -0.07
N SER A 182 -10.90 19.11 -0.16
CA SER A 182 -9.59 18.48 -0.27
C SER A 182 -9.04 18.54 -1.69
N ASN A 183 -7.71 18.57 -1.79
CA ASN A 183 -6.98 18.48 -3.05
C ASN A 183 -6.36 17.09 -3.21
N ILE A 184 -6.55 16.47 -4.37
CA ILE A 184 -5.85 15.23 -4.75
C ILE A 184 -4.87 15.56 -5.87
N TRP A 185 -3.60 15.65 -5.52
CA TRP A 185 -2.51 15.87 -6.46
C TRP A 185 -2.12 14.55 -7.13
N ALA A 186 -2.04 14.52 -8.46
CA ALA A 186 -1.74 13.32 -9.22
C ALA A 186 -0.80 13.57 -10.42
N ASP A 187 -0.16 12.50 -10.93
CA ASP A 187 0.62 12.59 -12.18
C ASP A 187 -0.30 12.77 -13.41
N GLY A 188 0.29 13.16 -14.53
CA GLY A 188 -0.44 13.37 -15.79
C GLY A 188 -1.09 12.12 -16.38
N ALA A 189 -0.81 10.95 -15.85
CA ALA A 189 -1.49 9.71 -16.19
C ALA A 189 -2.95 9.62 -15.67
N TYR A 190 -3.34 10.47 -14.72
CA TYR A 190 -4.69 10.54 -14.14
C TYR A 190 -5.57 11.60 -14.78
N ASN A 191 -5.16 12.20 -15.89
CA ASN A 191 -5.97 13.23 -16.57
C ASN A 191 -7.25 12.64 -17.17
N ASP A 192 -8.39 13.04 -16.62
CA ASP A 192 -9.73 12.81 -17.17
C ASP A 192 -10.65 13.95 -16.73
N TYR A 193 -10.96 14.86 -17.67
CA TYR A 193 -11.75 16.05 -17.37
C TYR A 193 -13.17 15.75 -16.86
N LYS A 194 -13.75 14.61 -17.28
CA LYS A 194 -15.08 14.22 -16.82
C LYS A 194 -15.07 13.79 -15.36
N ILE A 195 -14.04 13.00 -14.98
CA ILE A 195 -13.89 12.59 -13.58
C ILE A 195 -13.54 13.77 -12.70
N GLU A 196 -12.67 14.68 -13.18
CA GLU A 196 -12.34 15.92 -12.45
C GLU A 196 -13.59 16.76 -12.15
N ASP A 197 -14.42 17.00 -13.18
CA ASP A 197 -15.65 17.77 -13.03
C ASP A 197 -16.66 17.06 -12.10
N LEU A 198 -16.80 15.74 -12.25
CA LEU A 198 -17.69 14.93 -11.42
C LEU A 198 -17.30 14.96 -9.93
N MET A 199 -16.02 14.80 -9.63
CA MET A 199 -15.51 14.85 -8.24
C MET A 199 -15.72 16.22 -7.62
N LEU A 200 -15.52 17.29 -8.39
CA LEU A 200 -15.75 18.65 -7.91
C LEU A 200 -17.24 18.92 -7.68
N GLU A 201 -18.11 18.57 -8.63
CA GLU A 201 -19.52 18.86 -8.57
C GLU A 201 -20.27 18.02 -7.53
N GLN A 202 -19.92 16.74 -7.38
CA GLN A 202 -20.64 15.82 -6.49
C GLN A 202 -20.04 15.73 -5.09
N GLU A 203 -18.71 15.81 -4.98
CA GLU A 203 -17.99 15.54 -3.73
C GLU A 203 -17.25 16.76 -3.19
N GLY A 204 -17.15 17.83 -3.97
CA GLY A 204 -16.39 19.04 -3.60
C GLY A 204 -14.89 18.80 -3.52
N ILE A 205 -14.36 17.80 -4.25
CA ILE A 205 -12.96 17.39 -4.20
C ILE A 205 -12.26 17.88 -5.46
N TRP A 206 -11.10 18.50 -5.30
CA TRP A 206 -10.28 18.97 -6.40
C TRP A 206 -9.27 17.88 -6.82
N LEU A 207 -9.51 17.23 -7.98
CA LEU A 207 -8.51 16.37 -8.61
C LEU A 207 -7.57 17.25 -9.45
N LEU A 208 -6.29 17.27 -9.09
CA LEU A 208 -5.27 18.16 -9.65
C LEU A 208 -4.15 17.38 -10.37
N PRO A 209 -4.44 16.68 -11.49
CA PRO A 209 -3.42 15.97 -12.24
C PRO A 209 -2.49 16.96 -12.95
N ARG A 210 -1.23 16.57 -13.13
CA ARG A 210 -0.27 17.37 -13.90
C ARG A 210 -0.72 17.48 -15.35
N ARG A 211 -0.78 18.70 -15.90
CA ARG A 211 -1.16 18.94 -17.28
C ARG A 211 0.00 18.67 -18.24
N ARG A 212 -0.32 18.10 -19.39
CA ARG A 212 0.64 17.99 -20.52
C ARG A 212 0.63 19.30 -21.32
N SER A 213 1.68 19.54 -22.09
CA SER A 213 1.80 20.75 -22.94
C SER A 213 0.64 20.94 -23.91
N ASN A 214 0.04 19.84 -24.38
CA ASN A 214 -1.13 19.81 -25.28
C ASN A 214 -2.48 19.75 -24.55
N SER A 215 -2.52 19.93 -23.23
CA SER A 215 -3.78 19.92 -22.45
C SER A 215 -4.67 21.09 -22.87
N LYS A 216 -5.99 20.83 -22.98
CA LYS A 216 -7.02 21.88 -23.21
C LYS A 216 -7.21 22.77 -21.99
N ARG A 217 -7.02 22.24 -20.78
CA ARG A 217 -7.03 22.98 -19.52
C ARG A 217 -5.59 23.19 -19.09
N LYS A 218 -5.12 24.42 -19.13
CA LYS A 218 -3.75 24.78 -18.68
C LYS A 218 -3.79 25.25 -17.24
N ASP A 219 -2.82 24.83 -16.46
CA ASP A 219 -2.62 25.36 -15.10
C ASP A 219 -1.95 26.72 -15.14
N ALA A 220 -2.15 27.51 -14.10
CA ALA A 220 -1.34 28.71 -13.88
C ALA A 220 0.11 28.28 -13.55
N PRO A 221 1.14 29.10 -13.88
CA PRO A 221 2.54 28.74 -13.66
C PRO A 221 2.89 28.35 -12.22
N TRP A 222 2.24 28.96 -11.23
CA TRP A 222 2.44 28.64 -9.83
C TRP A 222 1.84 27.27 -9.44
N ILE A 223 0.74 26.86 -10.06
CA ILE A 223 0.14 25.53 -9.86
C ILE A 223 1.06 24.47 -10.45
N ASP A 224 1.61 24.69 -11.66
CA ASP A 224 2.59 23.77 -12.26
C ASP A 224 3.82 23.60 -11.38
N TYR A 225 4.32 24.68 -10.76
CA TYR A 225 5.42 24.64 -9.82
C TYR A 225 5.09 23.79 -8.58
N LEU A 226 3.91 23.97 -7.98
CA LEU A 226 3.46 23.14 -6.85
C LEU A 226 3.36 21.66 -7.24
N LYS A 227 2.78 21.34 -8.39
CA LYS A 227 2.66 19.96 -8.89
C LYS A 227 4.03 19.27 -9.05
N LEU A 228 5.06 20.01 -9.46
CA LEU A 228 6.43 19.50 -9.56
C LEU A 228 7.02 19.17 -8.19
N HIS A 229 6.78 19.98 -7.17
CA HIS A 229 7.25 19.76 -5.80
C HIS A 229 6.56 18.56 -5.16
N VAL A 230 5.25 18.49 -5.29
CA VAL A 230 4.42 17.38 -4.82
C VAL A 230 4.88 16.05 -5.41
N ARG A 231 5.19 16.01 -6.71
CA ARG A 231 5.71 14.82 -7.37
C ARG A 231 7.01 14.32 -6.76
N LYS A 232 7.98 15.20 -6.47
CA LYS A 232 9.23 14.81 -5.82
C LYS A 232 9.00 14.15 -4.46
N THR A 233 8.03 14.64 -3.70
CA THR A 233 7.66 14.08 -2.41
C THR A 233 7.12 12.66 -2.54
N ILE A 234 6.22 12.42 -3.48
CA ILE A 234 5.62 11.07 -3.67
C ILE A 234 6.64 10.07 -4.21
N GLU A 235 7.54 10.49 -5.13
CA GLU A 235 8.64 9.66 -5.62
C GLU A 235 9.56 9.21 -4.46
N THR A 236 9.84 10.09 -3.51
CA THR A 236 10.61 9.78 -2.30
C THR A 236 9.89 8.74 -1.42
N GLN A 237 8.59 8.91 -1.20
CA GLN A 237 7.79 7.97 -0.41
C GLN A 237 7.77 6.58 -1.04
N PHE A 238 7.55 6.48 -2.35
CA PHE A 238 7.58 5.20 -3.05
C PHE A 238 8.96 4.55 -3.06
N SER A 239 10.01 5.36 -3.11
CA SER A 239 11.37 4.84 -2.96
C SER A 239 11.57 4.22 -1.58
N CYS A 240 11.02 4.83 -0.51
CA CYS A 240 11.07 4.26 0.84
C CYS A 240 10.31 2.93 0.96
N ILE A 241 9.11 2.83 0.35
CA ILE A 241 8.35 1.57 0.32
C ILE A 241 9.11 0.50 -0.47
N LYS A 242 9.59 0.84 -1.68
CA LYS A 242 10.34 -0.07 -2.56
C LYS A 242 11.65 -0.55 -1.94
N ALA A 243 12.36 0.30 -1.18
CA ALA A 243 13.58 -0.07 -0.49
C ALA A 243 13.38 -1.18 0.56
N LYS A 244 12.16 -1.32 1.08
CA LYS A 244 11.81 -2.40 2.00
C LYS A 244 11.45 -3.71 1.26
N MET A 245 11.07 -3.62 -0.03
CA MET A 245 10.71 -4.78 -0.83
C MET A 245 11.94 -5.58 -1.26
N PRO A 246 11.83 -6.90 -1.37
CA PRO A 246 12.88 -7.71 -2.00
C PRO A 246 12.91 -7.45 -3.51
N ARG A 247 14.04 -7.80 -4.15
CA ARG A 247 14.16 -7.70 -5.62
C ARG A 247 13.08 -8.47 -6.37
N SER A 248 12.60 -9.58 -5.82
CA SER A 248 11.46 -10.35 -6.34
C SER A 248 10.58 -10.86 -5.20
N ILE A 249 9.27 -10.82 -5.40
CA ILE A 249 8.31 -11.31 -4.41
C ILE A 249 8.02 -12.78 -4.67
N HIS A 250 8.56 -13.64 -3.79
CA HIS A 250 8.31 -15.09 -3.85
C HIS A 250 6.94 -15.41 -3.24
N ALA A 251 6.03 -15.90 -4.06
CA ALA A 251 4.72 -16.41 -3.66
C ALA A 251 4.34 -17.60 -4.55
N VAL A 252 3.59 -18.56 -4.02
CA VAL A 252 3.12 -19.73 -4.76
C VAL A 252 1.76 -19.44 -5.41
N THR A 253 0.93 -18.64 -4.75
CA THR A 253 -0.43 -18.30 -5.20
C THR A 253 -0.58 -16.82 -5.47
N ALA A 254 -1.58 -16.43 -6.29
CA ALA A 254 -1.94 -15.03 -6.50
C ALA A 254 -2.25 -14.32 -5.18
N ASN A 255 -3.10 -14.93 -4.35
CA ASN A 255 -3.45 -14.36 -3.05
C ASN A 255 -2.22 -14.14 -2.17
N GLY A 256 -1.30 -15.09 -2.10
CA GLY A 256 -0.04 -14.95 -1.37
C GLY A 256 0.84 -13.81 -1.92
N TYR A 257 0.81 -13.58 -3.23
CA TYR A 257 1.49 -12.45 -3.85
C TYR A 257 0.85 -11.12 -3.43
N TYR A 258 -0.47 -11.00 -3.53
CA TYR A 258 -1.19 -9.78 -3.11
C TYR A 258 -1.00 -9.47 -1.62
N ILE A 259 -1.12 -10.47 -0.75
CA ILE A 259 -0.89 -10.29 0.69
C ILE A 259 0.52 -9.75 0.96
N LYS A 260 1.54 -10.32 0.31
CA LYS A 260 2.92 -9.87 0.50
C LYS A 260 3.14 -8.44 0.01
N VAL A 261 2.58 -8.06 -1.13
CA VAL A 261 2.67 -6.68 -1.63
C VAL A 261 1.93 -5.72 -0.70
N ALA A 262 0.70 -6.07 -0.30
CA ALA A 262 -0.09 -5.27 0.65
C ALA A 262 0.66 -5.04 1.96
N LEU A 263 1.31 -6.06 2.50
CA LEU A 263 2.06 -5.96 3.75
C LEU A 263 3.14 -4.87 3.71
N PHE A 264 3.82 -4.64 2.58
CA PHE A 264 4.81 -3.56 2.49
C PHE A 264 4.17 -2.18 2.59
N VAL A 265 3.01 -1.98 1.95
CA VAL A 265 2.27 -0.70 1.98
C VAL A 265 1.68 -0.47 3.37
N ILE A 266 0.99 -1.47 3.90
CA ILE A 266 0.31 -1.40 5.21
C ILE A 266 1.35 -1.21 6.34
N ALA A 267 2.39 -2.04 6.37
CA ALA A 267 3.43 -1.95 7.39
C ALA A 267 4.15 -0.60 7.35
N TYR A 268 4.40 -0.05 6.13
CA TYR A 268 4.98 1.28 6.00
C TYR A 268 4.05 2.37 6.57
N ALA A 269 2.75 2.30 6.31
CA ALA A 269 1.78 3.23 6.91
C ALA A 269 1.84 3.18 8.45
N PHE A 270 1.78 1.97 9.02
CA PHE A 270 1.88 1.79 10.47
C PHE A 270 3.24 2.25 11.04
N GLU A 271 4.35 2.01 10.32
CA GLU A 271 5.68 2.51 10.73
C GLU A 271 5.69 4.05 10.82
N LYS A 272 5.02 4.73 9.88
CA LYS A 272 4.93 6.19 9.87
C LYS A 272 4.10 6.75 11.02
N ILE A 273 3.06 6.05 11.42
CA ILE A 273 2.19 6.45 12.53
C ILE A 273 2.90 6.31 13.88
N VAL A 274 3.82 5.34 14.03
CA VAL A 274 4.56 5.11 15.28
C VAL A 274 5.89 5.89 15.37
N GLN A 275 6.23 6.68 14.35
CA GLN A 275 7.41 7.56 14.36
C GLN A 275 7.14 8.86 15.08
#